data_d5f038d41cc62db36b56baf2d04e80cd
#
_entry.id   d5f038d41cc62db36b56baf2d04e80cd
#
_cell.length_a   1.000
_cell.length_b   1.000
_cell.length_c   1.000
_cell.angle_alpha   90.00
_cell.angle_beta   90.00
_cell.angle_gamma   90.00
#
_symmetry.space_group_name_H-M   'P 1'
#
loop_
_entity.id
_entity.type
_entity.pdbx_description
1 polymer ?
#
loop_
_entity_poly.entity_id
_entity_poly.type
_entity_poly.pdbx_seq_one_letter_code
_entity_poly.pdbx_strand_id
1 'polypeptide(L)'
;MTSEETLPSTLTTFTASDGENLAVQDWPLPEGEPQRGTVLLVHGLGEHVGRYDAVARRLNAWGFAARGYDQYGHGESSGPRGGLTSDLRLLDDLADMVDATRARLPAGQPLVLLGHSMGGLVASRFVAMNLRPVDALVLSSPALDAGLGAVQKLLLATLPRIAPNLRVGNGLDAQYLSHDPAVVAAYLADPLCHDRISARLARFIANGGPATLARAAHWSVPTLLMWAGGDKLVNPAGSRAFAAAAPKALVHAHCFEPLFHELFNESPELADPVFDLLQQWLVQRCPVAS
;
A
#
# COMPACT_ATOMS: atom_id res chain seq x y z
N MET A 1 -10.48 -17.94 -29.25
CA MET A 1 -9.92 -17.04 -28.25
C MET A 1 -10.91 -15.90 -28.10
N THR A 2 -11.84 -16.02 -27.15
CA THR A 2 -12.75 -14.94 -26.76
C THR A 2 -11.90 -13.87 -26.08
N SER A 3 -11.88 -12.66 -26.60
CA SER A 3 -11.31 -11.50 -25.91
C SER A 3 -12.02 -11.41 -24.56
N GLU A 4 -11.31 -11.69 -23.46
CA GLU A 4 -11.81 -11.41 -22.12
C GLU A 4 -12.10 -9.91 -22.06
N GLU A 5 -13.37 -9.57 -22.02
CA GLU A 5 -13.85 -8.21 -21.93
C GLU A 5 -13.59 -7.74 -20.50
N THR A 6 -12.41 -7.12 -20.26
CA THR A 6 -12.11 -6.52 -18.96
C THR A 6 -13.02 -5.33 -18.72
N LEU A 7 -13.80 -5.36 -17.64
CA LEU A 7 -14.66 -4.24 -17.27
C LEU A 7 -13.83 -2.98 -16.99
N PRO A 8 -14.35 -1.79 -17.35
CA PRO A 8 -13.67 -0.54 -16.98
C PRO A 8 -13.67 -0.38 -15.46
N SER A 9 -12.62 0.25 -14.92
CA SER A 9 -12.63 0.68 -13.52
C SER A 9 -13.60 1.84 -13.32
N THR A 10 -14.14 1.96 -12.12
CA THR A 10 -15.04 3.05 -11.74
C THR A 10 -14.44 3.88 -10.62
N LEU A 11 -14.50 5.21 -10.77
CA LEU A 11 -14.09 6.16 -9.74
C LEU A 11 -15.34 6.73 -9.06
N THR A 12 -15.37 6.67 -7.72
CA THR A 12 -16.48 7.14 -6.90
C THR A 12 -15.97 7.92 -5.70
N THR A 13 -16.85 8.66 -5.04
CA THR A 13 -16.51 9.36 -3.80
C THR A 13 -17.07 8.59 -2.60
N PHE A 14 -16.24 8.43 -1.57
CA PHE A 14 -16.62 7.90 -0.27
C PHE A 14 -16.43 9.00 0.77
N THR A 15 -17.45 9.27 1.58
CA THR A 15 -17.33 10.20 2.71
C THR A 15 -16.89 9.43 3.94
N ALA A 16 -15.69 9.73 4.43
CA ALA A 16 -15.12 9.12 5.63
C ALA A 16 -15.87 9.54 6.91
N SER A 17 -15.65 8.84 8.00
CA SER A 17 -16.34 9.05 9.29
C SER A 17 -16.18 10.46 9.86
N ASP A 18 -15.13 11.19 9.46
CA ASP A 18 -14.90 12.59 9.85
C ASP A 18 -15.49 13.63 8.89
N GLY A 19 -16.18 13.17 7.82
CA GLY A 19 -16.85 14.03 6.83
C GLY A 19 -15.99 14.42 5.63
N GLU A 20 -14.71 14.03 5.57
CA GLU A 20 -13.86 14.28 4.42
C GLU A 20 -14.08 13.23 3.31
N ASN A 21 -13.83 13.61 2.08
CA ASN A 21 -14.07 12.75 0.93
C ASN A 21 -12.78 12.02 0.50
N LEU A 22 -12.91 10.72 0.28
CA LEU A 22 -11.89 9.87 -0.32
C LEU A 22 -12.35 9.46 -1.73
N ALA A 23 -11.46 9.55 -2.71
CA ALA A 23 -11.68 9.00 -4.03
C ALA A 23 -11.43 7.49 -3.98
N VAL A 24 -12.39 6.72 -4.44
CA VAL A 24 -12.35 5.24 -4.42
C VAL A 24 -12.43 4.73 -5.84
N GLN A 25 -11.52 3.85 -6.20
CA GLN A 25 -11.50 3.19 -7.50
C GLN A 25 -11.77 1.70 -7.33
N ASP A 26 -12.74 1.20 -8.09
CA ASP A 26 -13.13 -0.21 -8.12
C ASP A 26 -12.79 -0.84 -9.48
N TRP A 27 -12.23 -2.05 -9.46
CA TRP A 27 -12.03 -2.93 -10.60
C TRP A 27 -12.79 -4.23 -10.35
N PRO A 28 -14.09 -4.26 -10.73
CA PRO A 28 -14.94 -5.41 -10.50
C PRO A 28 -14.56 -6.58 -11.42
N LEU A 29 -14.95 -7.79 -11.03
CA LEU A 29 -14.98 -8.93 -11.93
C LEU A 29 -16.26 -8.89 -12.78
N PRO A 30 -16.28 -9.50 -13.97
CA PRO A 30 -17.49 -9.71 -14.74
C PRO A 30 -18.54 -10.47 -13.92
N GLU A 31 -19.82 -10.16 -14.17
CA GLU A 31 -20.92 -10.83 -13.50
C GLU A 31 -20.93 -12.34 -13.83
N GLY A 32 -21.07 -13.17 -12.80
CA GLY A 32 -21.06 -14.63 -12.92
C GLY A 32 -19.67 -15.27 -12.86
N GLU A 33 -18.60 -14.50 -12.88
CA GLU A 33 -17.25 -15.05 -12.71
C GLU A 33 -16.99 -15.46 -11.26
N PRO A 34 -16.32 -16.63 -11.05
CA PRO A 34 -15.98 -17.10 -9.71
C PRO A 34 -15.02 -16.13 -9.01
N GLN A 35 -15.45 -15.54 -7.92
CA GLN A 35 -14.63 -14.60 -7.13
C GLN A 35 -13.93 -15.32 -5.97
N ARG A 36 -12.59 -15.16 -5.89
CA ARG A 36 -11.76 -15.65 -4.78
C ARG A 36 -11.76 -14.74 -3.56
N GLY A 37 -12.07 -13.46 -3.75
CA GLY A 37 -12.05 -12.44 -2.71
C GLY A 37 -11.85 -11.05 -3.30
N THR A 38 -11.65 -10.07 -2.43
CA THR A 38 -11.33 -8.69 -2.83
C THR A 38 -9.98 -8.28 -2.26
N VAL A 39 -9.16 -7.62 -3.09
CA VAL A 39 -7.91 -6.99 -2.68
C VAL A 39 -8.13 -5.48 -2.53
N LEU A 40 -7.94 -4.96 -1.31
CA LEU A 40 -7.98 -3.52 -1.04
C LEU A 40 -6.55 -2.96 -1.14
N LEU A 41 -6.34 -2.07 -2.12
CA LEU A 41 -5.07 -1.45 -2.46
C LEU A 41 -4.85 -0.18 -1.63
N VAL A 42 -3.66 -0.05 -1.02
CA VAL A 42 -3.23 1.11 -0.22
C VAL A 42 -1.91 1.62 -0.80
N HIS A 43 -1.97 2.74 -1.49
CA HIS A 43 -0.87 3.33 -2.25
C HIS A 43 0.20 4.02 -1.38
N GLY A 44 1.34 4.38 -1.98
CA GLY A 44 2.49 5.02 -1.32
C GLY A 44 2.35 6.54 -1.13
N LEU A 45 3.44 7.16 -0.66
CA LEU A 45 3.52 8.62 -0.48
C LEU A 45 3.68 9.32 -1.84
N GLY A 46 2.89 10.36 -2.07
CA GLY A 46 3.03 11.23 -3.24
C GLY A 46 2.51 10.64 -4.54
N GLU A 47 1.76 9.56 -4.47
CA GLU A 47 1.10 8.90 -5.59
C GLU A 47 -0.42 8.77 -5.37
N HIS A 48 -1.12 7.98 -6.18
CA HIS A 48 -2.55 7.75 -6.11
C HIS A 48 -2.89 6.33 -6.60
N VAL A 49 -4.11 5.88 -6.29
CA VAL A 49 -4.55 4.49 -6.57
C VAL A 49 -4.65 4.17 -8.05
N GLY A 50 -4.87 5.16 -8.91
CA GLY A 50 -4.95 4.96 -10.37
C GLY A 50 -3.68 4.35 -10.98
N ARG A 51 -2.52 4.50 -10.33
CA ARG A 51 -1.24 3.88 -10.76
C ARG A 51 -1.23 2.36 -10.60
N TYR A 52 -2.23 1.80 -9.94
CA TYR A 52 -2.36 0.36 -9.69
C TYR A 52 -3.26 -0.35 -10.70
N ASP A 53 -3.66 0.30 -11.82
CA ASP A 53 -4.53 -0.32 -12.82
C ASP A 53 -3.96 -1.64 -13.36
N ALA A 54 -2.67 -1.68 -13.68
CA ALA A 54 -2.00 -2.91 -14.13
C ALA A 54 -2.03 -4.03 -13.09
N VAL A 55 -1.79 -3.70 -11.81
CA VAL A 55 -1.89 -4.65 -10.67
C VAL A 55 -3.32 -5.16 -10.53
N ALA A 56 -4.30 -4.25 -10.56
CA ALA A 56 -5.72 -4.59 -10.43
C ALA A 56 -6.20 -5.50 -11.57
N ARG A 57 -5.76 -5.24 -12.81
CA ARG A 57 -6.07 -6.09 -13.97
C ARG A 57 -5.48 -7.50 -13.81
N ARG A 58 -4.26 -7.63 -13.33
CA ARG A 58 -3.68 -8.95 -13.03
C ARG A 58 -4.45 -9.66 -11.91
N LEU A 59 -4.86 -8.94 -10.87
CA LEU A 59 -5.73 -9.49 -9.81
C LEU A 59 -7.07 -9.97 -10.36
N ASN A 60 -7.71 -9.21 -11.27
CA ASN A 60 -8.93 -9.63 -11.94
C ASN A 60 -8.72 -10.93 -12.74
N ALA A 61 -7.63 -11.03 -13.51
CA ALA A 61 -7.30 -12.23 -14.27
C ALA A 61 -7.09 -13.48 -13.37
N TRP A 62 -6.81 -13.28 -12.08
CA TRP A 62 -6.67 -14.37 -11.09
C TRP A 62 -7.95 -14.62 -10.27
N GLY A 63 -9.05 -13.94 -10.60
CA GLY A 63 -10.34 -14.09 -9.94
C GLY A 63 -10.50 -13.25 -8.65
N PHE A 64 -9.72 -12.18 -8.47
CA PHE A 64 -9.90 -11.24 -7.37
C PHE A 64 -10.50 -9.94 -7.88
N ALA A 65 -11.57 -9.46 -7.27
CA ALA A 65 -11.94 -8.06 -7.42
C ALA A 65 -10.88 -7.18 -6.76
N ALA A 66 -10.59 -6.03 -7.35
CA ALA A 66 -9.70 -5.04 -6.76
C ALA A 66 -10.48 -3.76 -6.44
N ARG A 67 -10.14 -3.16 -5.32
CA ARG A 67 -10.62 -1.88 -4.85
C ARG A 67 -9.46 -1.13 -4.27
N GLY A 68 -9.44 0.19 -4.40
CA GLY A 68 -8.44 1.01 -3.77
C GLY A 68 -8.98 2.42 -3.55
N TYR A 69 -8.23 3.23 -2.85
CA TYR A 69 -8.64 4.61 -2.58
C TYR A 69 -7.42 5.51 -2.53
N ASP A 70 -7.63 6.77 -2.87
CA ASP A 70 -6.63 7.80 -2.63
C ASP A 70 -6.66 8.17 -1.15
N GLN A 71 -5.52 8.04 -0.48
CA GLN A 71 -5.41 8.41 0.93
C GLN A 71 -5.57 9.92 1.09
N TYR A 72 -6.03 10.37 2.25
CA TYR A 72 -6.18 11.81 2.53
C TYR A 72 -4.92 12.61 2.14
N GLY A 73 -5.10 13.71 1.43
CA GLY A 73 -4.01 14.54 0.91
C GLY A 73 -3.28 13.98 -0.31
N HIS A 74 -3.87 13.00 -1.00
CA HIS A 74 -3.32 12.38 -2.21
C HIS A 74 -4.40 12.26 -3.29
N GLY A 75 -3.97 12.10 -4.54
CA GLY A 75 -4.84 11.85 -5.69
C GLY A 75 -6.02 12.83 -5.78
N GLU A 76 -7.21 12.30 -5.91
CA GLU A 76 -8.49 13.03 -5.99
C GLU A 76 -9.18 13.18 -4.62
N SER A 77 -8.57 12.65 -3.53
CA SER A 77 -9.09 12.76 -2.18
C SER A 77 -8.92 14.15 -1.60
N SER A 78 -9.75 14.46 -0.59
CA SER A 78 -9.68 15.70 0.19
C SER A 78 -8.33 15.91 0.85
N GLY A 79 -8.06 17.15 1.18
CA GLY A 79 -6.90 17.57 1.97
C GLY A 79 -5.75 18.13 1.15
N PRO A 80 -4.88 18.89 1.82
CA PRO A 80 -3.71 19.45 1.17
C PRO A 80 -2.66 18.36 0.90
N ARG A 81 -2.02 18.39 -0.28
CA ARG A 81 -1.01 17.40 -0.71
C ARG A 81 0.01 17.08 0.39
N GLY A 82 0.07 15.79 0.79
CA GLY A 82 0.96 15.30 1.85
C GLY A 82 0.59 15.76 3.27
N GLY A 83 -0.61 16.32 3.47
CA GLY A 83 -1.11 16.75 4.77
C GLY A 83 -1.81 15.64 5.55
N LEU A 84 -1.94 15.83 6.87
CA LEU A 84 -2.80 15.02 7.75
C LEU A 84 -3.52 15.90 8.75
N THR A 85 -4.77 15.56 9.05
CA THR A 85 -5.58 16.23 10.10
C THR A 85 -5.25 15.72 11.49
N SER A 86 -4.97 14.41 11.63
CA SER A 86 -4.60 13.75 12.89
C SER A 86 -3.46 12.76 12.70
N ASP A 87 -2.87 12.28 13.78
CA ASP A 87 -1.81 11.25 13.74
C ASP A 87 -2.34 9.86 13.36
N LEU A 88 -3.65 9.63 13.46
CA LEU A 88 -4.29 8.36 13.14
C LEU A 88 -5.07 8.40 11.81
N ARG A 89 -5.15 9.56 11.15
CA ARG A 89 -5.97 9.78 9.96
C ARG A 89 -5.91 8.65 8.93
N LEU A 90 -4.70 8.23 8.54
CA LEU A 90 -4.55 7.17 7.52
C LEU A 90 -5.05 5.80 8.02
N LEU A 91 -4.99 5.55 9.32
CA LEU A 91 -5.50 4.32 9.93
C LEU A 91 -7.02 4.36 10.08
N ASP A 92 -7.58 5.52 10.41
CA ASP A 92 -9.03 5.73 10.50
C ASP A 92 -9.67 5.60 9.12
N ASP A 93 -9.08 6.23 8.09
CA ASP A 93 -9.52 6.09 6.70
C ASP A 93 -9.46 4.63 6.22
N LEU A 94 -8.38 3.91 6.55
CA LEU A 94 -8.28 2.49 6.20
C LEU A 94 -9.34 1.65 6.95
N ALA A 95 -9.69 2.01 8.19
CA ALA A 95 -10.78 1.33 8.92
C ALA A 95 -12.12 1.53 8.22
N ASP A 96 -12.44 2.76 7.82
CA ASP A 96 -13.65 3.09 7.06
C ASP A 96 -13.68 2.32 5.72
N MET A 97 -12.55 2.26 5.02
CA MET A 97 -12.45 1.53 3.75
C MET A 97 -12.57 0.02 3.92
N VAL A 98 -12.01 -0.56 4.97
CA VAL A 98 -12.18 -1.98 5.31
C VAL A 98 -13.64 -2.28 5.60
N ASP A 99 -14.29 -1.47 6.45
CA ASP A 99 -15.71 -1.63 6.80
C ASP A 99 -16.61 -1.51 5.55
N ALA A 100 -16.39 -0.47 4.71
CA ALA A 100 -17.14 -0.26 3.48
C ALA A 100 -16.92 -1.39 2.44
N THR A 101 -15.71 -1.94 2.36
CA THR A 101 -15.40 -3.05 1.47
C THR A 101 -16.04 -4.34 1.97
N ARG A 102 -15.96 -4.62 3.27
CA ARG A 102 -16.61 -5.78 3.90
C ARG A 102 -18.13 -5.78 3.68
N ALA A 103 -18.77 -4.63 3.77
CA ALA A 103 -20.21 -4.50 3.54
C ALA A 103 -20.66 -4.88 2.12
N ARG A 104 -19.73 -4.88 1.15
CA ARG A 104 -19.98 -5.24 -0.26
C ARG A 104 -19.58 -6.68 -0.60
N LEU A 105 -18.76 -7.30 0.24
CA LEU A 105 -18.29 -8.66 0.02
C LEU A 105 -19.40 -9.68 0.27
N PRO A 106 -19.55 -10.69 -0.60
CA PRO A 106 -20.33 -11.86 -0.29
C PRO A 106 -19.89 -12.51 1.03
N ALA A 107 -20.83 -13.07 1.78
CA ALA A 107 -20.54 -13.71 3.05
C ALA A 107 -19.45 -14.81 2.91
N GLY A 108 -18.44 -14.75 3.76
CA GLY A 108 -17.34 -15.72 3.77
C GLY A 108 -16.22 -15.45 2.75
N GLN A 109 -16.35 -14.45 1.90
CA GLN A 109 -15.24 -14.09 0.99
C GLN A 109 -14.12 -13.35 1.72
N PRO A 110 -12.85 -13.67 1.42
CA PRO A 110 -11.70 -13.02 2.04
C PRO A 110 -11.50 -11.59 1.54
N LEU A 111 -11.10 -10.72 2.48
CA LEU A 111 -10.56 -9.40 2.22
C LEU A 111 -9.05 -9.40 2.45
N VAL A 112 -8.29 -9.12 1.40
CA VAL A 112 -6.85 -9.01 1.43
C VAL A 112 -6.46 -7.52 1.38
N LEU A 113 -5.58 -7.06 2.26
CA LEU A 113 -4.94 -5.76 2.09
C LEU A 113 -3.67 -5.93 1.24
N LEU A 114 -3.45 -5.02 0.29
CA LEU A 114 -2.18 -4.88 -0.42
C LEU A 114 -1.69 -3.45 -0.24
N GLY A 115 -0.59 -3.27 0.49
CA GLY A 115 0.00 -1.96 0.73
C GLY A 115 1.40 -1.84 0.18
N HIS A 116 1.68 -0.72 -0.52
CA HIS A 116 2.99 -0.39 -1.04
C HIS A 116 3.60 0.79 -0.28
N SER A 117 4.90 0.74 0.02
CA SER A 117 5.65 1.85 0.59
C SER A 117 5.00 2.41 1.87
N MET A 118 4.60 3.68 1.90
CA MET A 118 3.80 4.28 2.97
C MET A 118 2.48 3.53 3.19
N GLY A 119 1.80 3.12 2.12
CA GLY A 119 0.59 2.29 2.23
C GLY A 119 0.86 0.94 2.86
N GLY A 120 2.04 0.35 2.61
CA GLY A 120 2.51 -0.85 3.29
C GLY A 120 2.73 -0.63 4.80
N LEU A 121 3.26 0.55 5.18
CA LEU A 121 3.36 0.94 6.58
C LEU A 121 1.96 1.12 7.20
N VAL A 122 1.04 1.81 6.52
CA VAL A 122 -0.34 2.00 6.98
C VAL A 122 -1.02 0.65 7.21
N ALA A 123 -0.99 -0.24 6.21
CA ALA A 123 -1.60 -1.56 6.28
C ALA A 123 -0.97 -2.44 7.38
N SER A 124 0.36 -2.44 7.49
CA SER A 124 1.06 -3.23 8.53
C SER A 124 0.80 -2.69 9.94
N ARG A 125 0.73 -1.36 10.12
CA ARG A 125 0.35 -0.75 11.40
C ARG A 125 -1.10 -1.05 11.77
N PHE A 126 -1.99 -0.98 10.81
CA PHE A 126 -3.41 -1.31 10.96
C PHE A 126 -3.61 -2.73 11.52
N VAL A 127 -2.91 -3.70 10.93
CA VAL A 127 -2.90 -5.10 11.39
C VAL A 127 -2.23 -5.23 12.76
N ALA A 128 -1.07 -4.59 12.97
CA ALA A 128 -0.35 -4.63 14.26
C ALA A 128 -1.18 -4.07 15.44
N MET A 129 -2.07 -3.12 15.15
CA MET A 129 -2.99 -2.53 16.14
C MET A 129 -4.32 -3.28 16.24
N ASN A 130 -4.56 -4.28 15.38
CA ASN A 130 -5.79 -5.06 15.31
C ASN A 130 -7.06 -4.18 15.18
N LEU A 131 -7.02 -3.17 14.30
CA LEU A 131 -8.09 -2.18 14.18
C LEU A 131 -9.36 -2.76 13.55
N ARG A 132 -9.23 -3.61 12.54
CA ARG A 132 -10.31 -4.41 11.94
C ARG A 132 -9.75 -5.74 11.47
N PRO A 133 -10.53 -6.81 11.43
CA PRO A 133 -10.11 -8.10 10.90
C PRO A 133 -9.89 -8.03 9.40
N VAL A 134 -8.77 -8.61 8.94
CA VAL A 134 -8.45 -8.88 7.54
C VAL A 134 -7.97 -10.31 7.41
N ASP A 135 -8.22 -10.94 6.25
CA ASP A 135 -7.93 -12.37 6.08
C ASP A 135 -6.48 -12.61 5.66
N ALA A 136 -5.89 -11.64 4.97
CA ALA A 136 -4.50 -11.69 4.54
C ALA A 136 -3.94 -10.30 4.27
N LEU A 137 -2.60 -10.19 4.26
CA LEU A 137 -1.87 -8.95 3.99
C LEU A 137 -0.77 -9.19 2.96
N VAL A 138 -0.65 -8.31 1.99
CA VAL A 138 0.48 -8.21 1.06
C VAL A 138 1.19 -6.89 1.29
N LEU A 139 2.49 -6.94 1.47
CA LEU A 139 3.35 -5.78 1.66
C LEU A 139 4.38 -5.71 0.52
N SER A 140 4.40 -4.60 -0.20
CA SER A 140 5.36 -4.29 -1.26
C SER A 140 6.26 -3.15 -0.81
N SER A 141 7.55 -3.40 -0.61
CA SER A 141 8.56 -2.43 -0.14
C SER A 141 8.05 -1.50 0.99
N PRO A 142 7.45 -2.04 2.08
CA PRO A 142 6.78 -1.24 3.10
C PRO A 142 7.76 -0.31 3.82
N ALA A 143 7.35 0.93 4.11
CA ALA A 143 8.16 1.95 4.77
C ALA A 143 8.38 1.66 6.27
N LEU A 144 8.95 0.49 6.59
CA LEU A 144 9.23 0.04 7.97
C LEU A 144 10.52 0.63 8.56
N ASP A 145 11.41 1.14 7.72
CA ASP A 145 12.58 1.93 8.11
C ASP A 145 12.75 3.09 7.13
N ALA A 146 12.51 4.30 7.62
CA ALA A 146 12.63 5.52 6.82
C ALA A 146 14.09 5.96 6.59
N GLY A 147 15.08 5.22 7.07
CA GLY A 147 16.50 5.53 6.87
C GLY A 147 16.95 6.87 7.46
N LEU A 148 16.26 7.39 8.49
CA LEU A 148 16.48 8.75 8.98
C LEU A 148 17.78 8.89 9.76
N GLY A 149 18.55 9.92 9.42
CA GLY A 149 19.72 10.34 10.19
C GLY A 149 19.36 11.03 11.51
N ALA A 150 20.37 11.27 12.36
CA ALA A 150 20.18 11.86 13.69
C ALA A 150 19.53 13.25 13.64
N VAL A 151 19.92 14.10 12.68
CA VAL A 151 19.35 15.46 12.50
C VAL A 151 17.88 15.39 12.12
N GLN A 152 17.51 14.51 11.17
CA GLN A 152 16.12 14.32 10.76
C GLN A 152 15.27 13.81 11.93
N LYS A 153 15.77 12.86 12.73
CA LYS A 153 15.09 12.38 13.95
C LYS A 153 14.86 13.51 14.96
N LEU A 154 15.84 14.39 15.16
CA LEU A 154 15.70 15.55 16.04
C LEU A 154 14.65 16.53 15.53
N LEU A 155 14.65 16.84 14.22
CA LEU A 155 13.64 17.69 13.61
C LEU A 155 12.24 17.11 13.76
N LEU A 156 12.07 15.81 13.54
CA LEU A 156 10.78 15.12 13.71
C LEU A 156 10.33 15.00 15.17
N ALA A 157 11.23 15.11 16.13
CA ALA A 157 10.87 15.16 17.55
C ALA A 157 10.25 16.51 17.95
N THR A 158 10.57 17.59 17.25
CA THR A 158 10.19 18.97 17.63
C THR A 158 9.19 19.61 16.67
N LEU A 159 9.48 19.59 15.37
CA LEU A 159 8.72 20.28 14.35
C LEU A 159 7.22 19.91 14.31
N PRO A 160 6.80 18.63 14.43
CA PRO A 160 5.38 18.28 14.44
C PRO A 160 4.59 18.81 15.64
N ARG A 161 5.27 19.22 16.71
CA ARG A 161 4.61 19.86 17.88
C ARG A 161 4.35 21.34 17.68
N ILE A 162 5.19 22.00 16.89
CA ILE A 162 5.16 23.47 16.70
C ILE A 162 4.42 23.81 15.40
N ALA A 163 4.70 23.07 14.33
CA ALA A 163 4.17 23.30 12.99
C ALA A 163 3.78 21.97 12.31
N PRO A 164 2.76 21.24 12.84
CA PRO A 164 2.40 19.91 12.35
C PRO A 164 1.98 19.90 10.88
N ASN A 165 1.42 21.00 10.40
CA ASN A 165 0.89 21.14 9.05
C ASN A 165 1.90 21.80 8.07
N LEU A 166 3.11 22.13 8.53
CA LEU A 166 4.17 22.62 7.64
C LEU A 166 4.52 21.53 6.63
N ARG A 167 4.39 21.86 5.34
CA ARG A 167 4.65 20.93 4.23
C ARG A 167 5.91 21.35 3.47
N VAL A 168 6.78 20.37 3.26
CA VAL A 168 8.06 20.53 2.54
C VAL A 168 8.15 19.47 1.46
N GLY A 169 9.16 19.54 0.60
CA GLY A 169 9.51 18.45 -0.29
C GLY A 169 9.86 17.20 0.51
N ASN A 170 9.40 16.02 0.07
CA ASN A 170 9.64 14.75 0.76
C ASN A 170 11.09 14.26 0.62
N GLY A 171 11.83 14.80 -0.34
CA GLY A 171 13.24 14.47 -0.59
C GLY A 171 13.46 13.11 -1.26
N LEU A 172 12.40 12.46 -1.74
CA LEU A 172 12.50 11.22 -2.51
C LEU A 172 12.91 11.55 -3.95
N ASP A 173 13.88 10.80 -4.46
CA ASP A 173 14.34 10.94 -5.84
C ASP A 173 13.62 9.93 -6.72
N ALA A 174 12.74 10.42 -7.59
CA ALA A 174 11.89 9.60 -8.45
C ALA A 174 12.66 8.65 -9.38
N GLN A 175 13.94 8.93 -9.68
CA GLN A 175 14.77 8.02 -10.49
C GLN A 175 14.95 6.62 -9.87
N TYR A 176 14.70 6.48 -8.56
CA TYR A 176 14.79 5.19 -7.85
C TYR A 176 13.45 4.50 -7.64
N LEU A 177 12.38 4.97 -8.29
CA LEU A 177 11.09 4.27 -8.29
C LEU A 177 11.18 2.96 -9.06
N SER A 178 11.75 3.00 -10.26
CA SER A 178 11.88 1.86 -11.18
C SER A 178 13.13 1.99 -12.04
N HIS A 179 13.63 0.88 -12.55
CA HIS A 179 14.66 0.87 -13.61
C HIS A 179 14.08 1.30 -14.97
N ASP A 180 12.75 1.24 -15.15
CA ASP A 180 12.10 1.70 -16.38
C ASP A 180 11.95 3.22 -16.37
N PRO A 181 12.67 3.95 -17.26
CA PRO A 181 12.58 5.40 -17.33
C PRO A 181 11.21 5.90 -17.77
N ALA A 182 10.40 5.07 -18.45
CA ALA A 182 9.03 5.44 -18.81
C ALA A 182 8.13 5.54 -17.58
N VAL A 183 8.30 4.66 -16.60
CA VAL A 183 7.60 4.72 -15.31
C VAL A 183 7.95 5.99 -14.55
N VAL A 184 9.24 6.32 -14.49
CA VAL A 184 9.73 7.56 -13.84
C VAL A 184 9.17 8.80 -14.54
N ALA A 185 9.20 8.83 -15.86
CA ALA A 185 8.67 9.95 -16.64
C ALA A 185 7.15 10.11 -16.46
N ALA A 186 6.40 9.00 -16.44
CA ALA A 186 4.96 9.00 -16.20
C ALA A 186 4.63 9.54 -14.79
N TYR A 187 5.36 9.10 -13.75
CA TYR A 187 5.19 9.62 -12.39
C TYR A 187 5.43 11.14 -12.30
N LEU A 188 6.50 11.63 -12.92
CA LEU A 188 6.85 13.06 -12.90
C LEU A 188 5.86 13.92 -13.70
N ALA A 189 5.23 13.38 -14.73
CA ALA A 189 4.25 14.07 -15.57
C ALA A 189 2.82 14.03 -15.00
N ASP A 190 2.55 13.16 -14.01
CA ASP A 190 1.21 12.96 -13.46
C ASP A 190 0.84 14.08 -12.48
N PRO A 191 -0.23 14.88 -12.76
CA PRO A 191 -0.65 15.98 -11.89
C PRO A 191 -1.22 15.52 -10.53
N LEU A 192 -1.56 14.25 -10.37
CA LEU A 192 -2.04 13.65 -9.13
C LEU A 192 -0.88 13.19 -8.22
N CYS A 193 0.32 13.04 -8.79
CA CYS A 193 1.53 12.77 -8.03
C CYS A 193 2.13 14.07 -7.45
N HIS A 194 2.81 13.98 -6.31
CA HIS A 194 3.41 15.15 -5.66
C HIS A 194 4.61 14.80 -4.78
N ASP A 195 5.47 15.78 -4.53
CA ASP A 195 6.64 15.67 -3.66
C ASP A 195 6.43 16.19 -2.23
N ARG A 196 5.19 16.44 -1.79
CA ARG A 196 4.90 17.10 -0.53
C ARG A 196 4.72 16.13 0.63
N ILE A 197 5.25 16.54 1.81
CA ILE A 197 5.03 15.83 3.08
C ILE A 197 4.90 16.84 4.21
N SER A 198 3.88 16.66 5.06
CA SER A 198 3.75 17.47 6.27
C SER A 198 4.62 16.91 7.40
N ALA A 199 4.97 17.78 8.36
CA ALA A 199 5.71 17.36 9.55
C ALA A 199 4.98 16.27 10.33
N ARG A 200 3.64 16.28 10.36
CA ARG A 200 2.81 15.24 10.98
C ARG A 200 2.91 13.93 10.23
N LEU A 201 2.79 13.93 8.89
CA LEU A 201 2.91 12.72 8.09
C LEU A 201 4.32 12.12 8.18
N ALA A 202 5.35 12.96 8.13
CA ALA A 202 6.73 12.52 8.31
C ALA A 202 6.95 11.84 9.68
N ARG A 203 6.34 12.38 10.76
CA ARG A 203 6.36 11.76 12.09
C ARG A 203 5.60 10.43 12.11
N PHE A 204 4.44 10.36 11.45
CA PHE A 204 3.69 9.09 11.32
C PHE A 204 4.54 8.00 10.68
N ILE A 205 5.23 8.31 9.58
CA ILE A 205 6.11 7.36 8.89
C ILE A 205 7.30 6.98 9.79
N ALA A 206 7.99 7.97 10.38
CA ALA A 206 9.17 7.74 11.20
C ALA A 206 8.92 6.88 12.44
N ASN A 207 7.75 7.04 13.07
CA ASN A 207 7.39 6.30 14.28
C ASN A 207 6.66 4.98 13.96
N GLY A 208 6.01 4.91 12.81
CA GLY A 208 5.17 3.79 12.42
C GLY A 208 5.95 2.50 12.20
N GLY A 209 7.09 2.57 11.53
CA GLY A 209 7.95 1.42 11.27
C GLY A 209 8.43 0.75 12.56
N PRO A 210 9.12 1.46 13.46
CA PRO A 210 9.53 0.92 14.76
C PRO A 210 8.37 0.35 15.57
N ALA A 211 7.20 1.01 15.55
CA ALA A 211 6.01 0.52 16.27
C ALA A 211 5.47 -0.78 15.69
N THR A 212 5.52 -0.95 14.37
CA THR A 212 5.13 -2.20 13.68
C THR A 212 6.14 -3.31 13.99
N LEU A 213 7.45 -3.02 13.90
CA LEU A 213 8.51 -3.98 14.20
C LEU A 213 8.44 -4.51 15.63
N ALA A 214 8.08 -3.67 16.60
CA ALA A 214 7.90 -4.09 18.00
C ALA A 214 6.77 -5.12 18.17
N ARG A 215 5.85 -5.24 17.21
CA ARG A 215 4.76 -6.22 17.20
C ARG A 215 5.02 -7.45 16.33
N ALA A 216 6.10 -7.45 15.54
CA ALA A 216 6.36 -8.48 14.55
C ALA A 216 6.38 -9.91 15.14
N ALA A 217 6.96 -10.12 16.34
CA ALA A 217 6.98 -11.43 17.01
C ALA A 217 5.58 -11.98 17.38
N HIS A 218 4.59 -11.10 17.49
CA HIS A 218 3.19 -11.45 17.82
C HIS A 218 2.27 -11.31 16.60
N TRP A 219 2.83 -11.38 15.39
CA TRP A 219 2.06 -11.25 14.17
C TRP A 219 1.07 -12.39 14.01
N SER A 220 -0.17 -12.09 13.64
CA SER A 220 -1.27 -13.07 13.62
C SER A 220 -1.97 -13.21 12.27
N VAL A 221 -1.66 -12.33 11.30
CA VAL A 221 -2.30 -12.32 9.98
C VAL A 221 -1.37 -12.98 8.95
N PRO A 222 -1.86 -13.91 8.12
CA PRO A 222 -1.10 -14.44 6.99
C PRO A 222 -0.60 -13.30 6.10
N THR A 223 0.72 -13.22 5.87
CA THR A 223 1.33 -12.08 5.18
C THR A 223 2.34 -12.53 4.15
N LEU A 224 2.24 -11.95 2.95
CA LEU A 224 3.30 -11.94 1.95
C LEU A 224 4.06 -10.62 2.07
N LEU A 225 5.33 -10.69 2.42
CA LEU A 225 6.23 -9.53 2.47
C LEU A 225 7.21 -9.62 1.31
N MET A 226 7.10 -8.70 0.36
CA MET A 226 8.01 -8.52 -0.77
C MET A 226 8.71 -7.18 -0.66
N TRP A 227 10.00 -7.13 -0.95
CA TRP A 227 10.73 -5.85 -0.97
C TRP A 227 11.87 -5.87 -1.97
N ALA A 228 12.27 -4.69 -2.42
CA ALA A 228 13.42 -4.48 -3.27
C ALA A 228 14.73 -4.50 -2.46
N GLY A 229 15.72 -5.28 -2.93
CA GLY A 229 17.06 -5.27 -2.33
C GLY A 229 17.85 -4.00 -2.69
N GLY A 230 17.63 -3.48 -3.91
CA GLY A 230 18.21 -2.25 -4.44
C GLY A 230 17.47 -0.97 -4.06
N ASP A 231 16.48 -1.02 -3.15
CA ASP A 231 15.68 0.13 -2.74
C ASP A 231 16.53 1.28 -2.18
N LYS A 232 16.34 2.48 -2.76
CA LYS A 232 17.01 3.73 -2.34
C LYS A 232 16.06 4.71 -1.67
N LEU A 233 14.76 4.44 -1.69
CA LEU A 233 13.72 5.32 -1.14
C LEU A 233 13.32 4.87 0.27
N VAL A 234 13.29 3.57 0.50
CA VAL A 234 13.03 2.95 1.81
C VAL A 234 14.19 2.02 2.16
N ASN A 235 14.67 2.08 3.40
CA ASN A 235 15.74 1.19 3.82
C ASN A 235 15.25 -0.27 3.92
N PRO A 236 15.78 -1.21 3.11
CA PRO A 236 15.37 -2.62 3.14
C PRO A 236 15.61 -3.31 4.49
N ALA A 237 16.42 -2.72 5.37
CA ALA A 237 16.68 -3.25 6.71
C ALA A 237 15.40 -3.38 7.55
N GLY A 238 14.41 -2.50 7.36
CA GLY A 238 13.12 -2.59 8.03
C GLY A 238 12.35 -3.86 7.65
N SER A 239 12.27 -4.17 6.36
CA SER A 239 11.65 -5.40 5.86
C SER A 239 12.40 -6.66 6.31
N ARG A 240 13.75 -6.63 6.27
CA ARG A 240 14.58 -7.74 6.79
C ARG A 240 14.35 -7.96 8.28
N ALA A 241 14.28 -6.90 9.08
CA ALA A 241 14.04 -6.98 10.52
C ALA A 241 12.64 -7.55 10.83
N PHE A 242 11.61 -7.09 10.11
CA PHE A 242 10.26 -7.65 10.24
C PHE A 242 10.23 -9.14 9.89
N ALA A 243 10.80 -9.52 8.73
CA ALA A 243 10.89 -10.90 8.29
C ALA A 243 11.65 -11.80 9.28
N ALA A 244 12.67 -11.27 9.95
CA ALA A 244 13.44 -12.01 10.95
C ALA A 244 12.65 -12.25 12.26
N ALA A 245 11.84 -11.27 12.67
CA ALA A 245 11.12 -11.31 13.96
C ALA A 245 9.76 -12.01 13.87
N ALA A 246 9.10 -11.95 12.70
CA ALA A 246 7.75 -12.49 12.53
C ALA A 246 7.70 -14.02 12.44
N PRO A 247 6.58 -14.67 12.87
CA PRO A 247 6.40 -16.12 12.76
C PRO A 247 6.48 -16.62 11.31
N LYS A 248 7.40 -17.52 11.02
CA LYS A 248 7.63 -18.08 9.67
C LYS A 248 6.42 -18.83 9.10
N ALA A 249 5.57 -19.36 9.96
CA ALA A 249 4.34 -20.04 9.55
C ALA A 249 3.28 -19.06 8.98
N LEU A 250 3.37 -17.77 9.32
CA LEU A 250 2.42 -16.74 8.91
C LEU A 250 3.00 -15.77 7.87
N VAL A 251 4.30 -15.48 7.94
CA VAL A 251 4.93 -14.49 7.07
C VAL A 251 5.84 -15.17 6.06
N HIS A 252 5.40 -15.15 4.81
CA HIS A 252 6.24 -15.49 3.65
C HIS A 252 6.98 -14.23 3.21
N ALA A 253 8.29 -14.25 3.26
CA ALA A 253 9.12 -13.06 3.00
C ALA A 253 10.06 -13.33 1.81
N HIS A 254 10.10 -12.41 0.84
CA HIS A 254 10.96 -12.51 -0.33
C HIS A 254 11.60 -11.17 -0.68
N CYS A 255 12.92 -11.18 -0.88
CA CYS A 255 13.70 -10.03 -1.35
C CYS A 255 13.99 -10.18 -2.84
N PHE A 256 13.63 -9.19 -3.62
CA PHE A 256 14.01 -9.09 -5.03
C PHE A 256 15.25 -8.19 -5.13
N GLU A 257 16.43 -8.79 -5.02
CA GLU A 257 17.72 -8.08 -4.87
C GLU A 257 17.99 -7.02 -5.96
N PRO A 258 17.71 -7.26 -7.27
CA PRO A 258 18.05 -6.27 -8.27
C PRO A 258 17.04 -5.13 -8.38
N LEU A 259 15.83 -5.26 -7.78
CA LEU A 259 14.74 -4.31 -8.03
C LEU A 259 14.92 -2.98 -7.28
N PHE A 260 14.30 -1.94 -7.85
CA PHE A 260 14.05 -0.67 -7.19
C PHE A 260 12.70 -0.67 -6.45
N HIS A 261 12.30 0.47 -5.91
CA HIS A 261 11.24 0.59 -4.93
C HIS A 261 9.88 0.02 -5.36
N GLU A 262 9.44 0.34 -6.59
CA GLU A 262 8.13 -0.04 -7.12
C GLU A 262 8.18 -1.40 -7.82
N LEU A 263 8.15 -2.49 -7.07
CA LEU A 263 8.28 -3.86 -7.57
C LEU A 263 7.35 -4.19 -8.74
N PHE A 264 6.13 -3.64 -8.74
CA PHE A 264 5.11 -3.91 -9.74
C PHE A 264 5.23 -3.06 -11.00
N ASN A 265 6.03 -2.00 -10.94
CA ASN A 265 6.22 -1.04 -12.02
C ASN A 265 7.62 -1.11 -12.63
N GLU A 266 8.34 -2.20 -12.43
CA GLU A 266 9.57 -2.51 -13.13
C GLU A 266 9.30 -2.98 -14.56
N SER A 267 10.36 -3.12 -15.39
CA SER A 267 10.20 -3.73 -16.72
C SER A 267 9.57 -5.12 -16.61
N PRO A 268 8.86 -5.61 -17.63
CA PRO A 268 8.18 -6.91 -17.57
C PRO A 268 9.09 -8.05 -17.10
N GLU A 269 10.34 -8.09 -17.54
CA GLU A 269 11.31 -9.13 -17.17
C GLU A 269 11.63 -9.13 -15.67
N LEU A 270 11.58 -7.96 -15.04
CA LEU A 270 11.85 -7.78 -13.62
C LEU A 270 10.57 -7.89 -12.77
N ALA A 271 9.43 -7.44 -13.29
CA ALA A 271 8.16 -7.45 -12.57
C ALA A 271 7.45 -8.81 -12.61
N ASP A 272 7.58 -9.59 -13.69
CA ASP A 272 6.88 -10.87 -13.83
C ASP A 272 7.18 -11.85 -12.67
N PRO A 273 8.42 -12.04 -12.19
CA PRO A 273 8.67 -12.87 -11.01
C PRO A 273 7.96 -12.38 -9.73
N VAL A 274 7.75 -11.05 -9.60
CA VAL A 274 7.00 -10.46 -8.47
C VAL A 274 5.53 -10.83 -8.56
N PHE A 275 4.95 -10.70 -9.76
CA PHE A 275 3.56 -11.08 -10.02
C PHE A 275 3.33 -12.59 -9.89
N ASP A 276 4.27 -13.42 -10.33
CA ASP A 276 4.18 -14.87 -10.19
C ASP A 276 4.13 -15.29 -8.72
N LEU A 277 5.00 -14.71 -7.88
CA LEU A 277 4.98 -14.96 -6.45
C LEU A 277 3.68 -14.47 -5.80
N LEU A 278 3.21 -13.29 -6.17
CA LEU A 278 1.96 -12.72 -5.67
C LEU A 278 0.78 -13.62 -6.04
N GLN A 279 0.67 -14.04 -7.30
CA GLN A 279 -0.38 -14.93 -7.80
C GLN A 279 -0.39 -16.26 -7.05
N GLN A 280 0.76 -16.92 -6.99
CA GLN A 280 0.92 -18.20 -6.30
C GLN A 280 0.43 -18.13 -4.86
N TRP A 281 0.87 -17.09 -4.14
CA TRP A 281 0.54 -16.92 -2.73
C TRP A 281 -0.95 -16.60 -2.53
N LEU A 282 -1.53 -15.69 -3.32
CA LEU A 282 -2.94 -15.31 -3.24
C LEU A 282 -3.88 -16.47 -3.58
N VAL A 283 -3.61 -17.19 -4.68
CA VAL A 283 -4.45 -18.30 -5.12
C VAL A 283 -4.43 -19.47 -4.13
N GLN A 284 -3.27 -19.73 -3.52
CA GLN A 284 -3.14 -20.74 -2.47
C GLN A 284 -3.89 -20.33 -1.19
N ARG A 285 -3.89 -19.05 -0.85
CA ARG A 285 -4.48 -18.52 0.38
C ARG A 285 -5.99 -18.33 0.28
N CYS A 286 -6.49 -17.97 -0.90
CA CYS A 286 -7.88 -17.67 -1.18
C CYS A 286 -8.40 -18.62 -2.30
N PRO A 287 -8.67 -19.89 -2.00
CA PRO A 287 -9.27 -20.80 -2.98
C PRO A 287 -10.67 -20.31 -3.38
N VAL A 288 -11.11 -20.64 -4.60
CA VAL A 288 -12.51 -20.41 -4.99
C VAL A 288 -13.39 -21.23 -4.05
N ALA A 289 -14.44 -20.61 -3.53
CA ALA A 289 -15.45 -21.34 -2.76
C ALA A 289 -16.09 -22.40 -3.65
N SER A 290 -16.09 -23.67 -3.18
CA SER A 290 -16.66 -24.81 -3.88
C SER A 290 -18.18 -24.80 -3.85
#